data_4d5905548555cd2c0f895dbc807d8f5f
#
_entry.id   4d5905548555cd2c0f895dbc807d8f5f
#
_cell.length_a   1.000
_cell.length_b   1.000
_cell.length_c   1.000
_cell.angle_alpha   90.00
_cell.angle_beta   90.00
_cell.angle_gamma   90.00
#
_symmetry.space_group_name_H-M   'P 1'
#
loop_
_entity.id
_entity.type
_entity.pdbx_description
1 polymer ?
#
loop_
_entity_poly.entity_id
_entity_poly.type
_entity_poly.pdbx_seq_one_letter_code
_entity_poly.pdbx_strand_id
1 'polypeptide(L)'
;MKYLLHDILKWSFSERKETAGMDVKIQRNQRMLAAFGMLGFAVGIVYANLMTRDYIGNIGIFNDFFLQQYGMVEIDMPDYLWYLGRIRILPVVLLAMLGYTRFRRVVVSAFLLWTGFSCGMIMTASVLQMGIQGLILCLIGMTPHMIFYIAGYLILIWYFYTYPVMRWNAQKTVSTILFLAIGLVLEAYVNPILMQGFLKTL
;
A
#
# COMPACT_ATOMS: atom_id res chain seq x y z
N MET A 1 -46.43 28.63 -15.66
CA MET A 1 -45.14 29.09 -15.13
C MET A 1 -44.88 28.63 -13.69
N LYS A 2 -45.82 28.67 -12.74
CA LYS A 2 -45.68 28.24 -11.33
C LYS A 2 -45.38 26.73 -11.18
N TYR A 3 -45.99 25.85 -11.97
CA TYR A 3 -45.79 24.39 -11.95
C TYR A 3 -44.40 23.98 -12.46
N LEU A 4 -43.91 24.59 -13.52
CA LEU A 4 -42.57 24.34 -14.05
C LEU A 4 -41.48 24.70 -13.04
N LEU A 5 -41.63 25.82 -12.31
CA LEU A 5 -40.69 26.24 -11.29
C LEU A 5 -40.66 25.28 -10.09
N HIS A 6 -41.83 24.76 -9.70
CA HIS A 6 -41.96 23.77 -8.64
C HIS A 6 -41.29 22.44 -9.01
N ASP A 7 -41.45 21.98 -10.24
CA ASP A 7 -40.83 20.73 -10.70
C ASP A 7 -39.30 20.85 -10.84
N ILE A 8 -38.80 21.99 -11.32
CA ILE A 8 -37.36 22.28 -11.39
C ILE A 8 -36.74 22.30 -9.99
N LEU A 9 -37.40 22.97 -9.03
CA LEU A 9 -36.93 23.01 -7.65
C LEU A 9 -36.93 21.62 -7.01
N LYS A 10 -37.98 20.86 -7.19
CA LYS A 10 -38.11 19.48 -6.68
C LYS A 10 -37.02 18.57 -7.27
N TRP A 11 -36.73 18.70 -8.57
CA TRP A 11 -35.67 17.96 -9.24
C TRP A 11 -34.29 18.34 -8.71
N SER A 12 -33.99 19.65 -8.56
CA SER A 12 -32.72 20.12 -8.03
C SER A 12 -32.49 19.76 -6.54
N PHE A 13 -33.56 19.67 -5.75
CA PHE A 13 -33.48 19.18 -4.36
C PHE A 13 -33.26 17.67 -4.28
N SER A 14 -33.88 16.90 -5.19
CA SER A 14 -33.67 15.46 -5.30
C SER A 14 -32.22 15.12 -5.69
N GLU A 15 -31.71 15.81 -6.70
CA GLU A 15 -30.31 15.63 -7.14
C GLU A 15 -29.29 15.98 -6.05
N ARG A 16 -29.52 17.10 -5.32
CA ARG A 16 -28.67 17.48 -4.18
C ARG A 16 -28.69 16.47 -3.04
N LYS A 17 -29.84 15.85 -2.73
CA LYS A 17 -29.94 14.81 -1.71
C LYS A 17 -29.22 13.52 -2.15
N GLU A 18 -29.31 13.18 -3.41
CA GLU A 18 -28.67 11.99 -3.96
C GLU A 18 -27.14 12.13 -4.01
N THR A 19 -26.63 13.29 -4.44
CA THR A 19 -25.19 13.61 -4.41
C THR A 19 -24.67 13.66 -2.98
N ALA A 20 -25.34 14.34 -2.05
CA ALA A 20 -24.96 14.38 -0.64
C ALA A 20 -24.96 12.98 0.01
N GLY A 21 -25.94 12.13 -0.31
CA GLY A 21 -26.00 10.75 0.15
C GLY A 21 -24.86 9.89 -0.41
N MET A 22 -24.47 10.14 -1.67
CA MET A 22 -23.36 9.46 -2.32
C MET A 22 -22.03 9.88 -1.70
N ASP A 23 -21.82 11.17 -1.43
CA ASP A 23 -20.61 11.70 -0.80
C ASP A 23 -20.41 11.16 0.63
N VAL A 24 -21.47 11.09 1.43
CA VAL A 24 -21.43 10.49 2.78
C VAL A 24 -21.05 9.01 2.70
N LYS A 25 -21.60 8.26 1.73
CA LYS A 25 -21.27 6.84 1.54
C LYS A 25 -19.83 6.63 1.12
N ILE A 26 -19.32 7.47 0.21
CA ILE A 26 -17.93 7.47 -0.23
C ILE A 26 -17.00 7.74 0.96
N GLN A 27 -17.28 8.78 1.73
CA GLN A 27 -16.48 9.16 2.89
C GLN A 27 -16.47 8.08 3.99
N ARG A 28 -17.60 7.42 4.22
CA ARG A 28 -17.70 6.28 5.14
C ARG A 28 -16.83 5.11 4.67
N ASN A 29 -16.84 4.80 3.38
CA ASN A 29 -16.04 3.73 2.81
C ASN A 29 -14.53 4.03 2.95
N GLN A 30 -14.10 5.26 2.71
CA GLN A 30 -12.70 5.67 2.90
C GLN A 30 -12.24 5.52 4.34
N ARG A 31 -13.06 5.97 5.30
CA ARG A 31 -12.76 5.82 6.73
C ARG A 31 -12.64 4.35 7.16
N MET A 32 -13.51 3.49 6.66
CA MET A 32 -13.45 2.05 6.95
C MET A 32 -12.18 1.41 6.38
N LEU A 33 -11.81 1.73 5.14
CA LEU A 33 -10.57 1.22 4.53
C LEU A 33 -9.33 1.67 5.30
N ALA A 34 -9.25 2.96 5.67
CA ALA A 34 -8.18 3.48 6.50
C ALA A 34 -8.12 2.78 7.87
N ALA A 35 -9.28 2.54 8.51
CA ALA A 35 -9.36 1.87 9.80
C ALA A 35 -8.80 0.43 9.75
N PHE A 36 -9.05 -0.34 8.68
CA PHE A 36 -8.46 -1.68 8.53
C PHE A 36 -6.94 -1.64 8.40
N GLY A 37 -6.40 -0.69 7.62
CA GLY A 37 -4.96 -0.49 7.51
C GLY A 37 -4.32 -0.10 8.84
N MET A 38 -4.92 0.86 9.56
CA MET A 38 -4.43 1.31 10.88
C MET A 38 -4.52 0.22 11.94
N LEU A 39 -5.59 -0.57 11.93
CA LEU A 39 -5.74 -1.71 12.84
C LEU A 39 -4.66 -2.77 12.58
N GLY A 40 -4.42 -3.10 11.32
CA GLY A 40 -3.33 -3.99 10.92
C GLY A 40 -1.98 -3.46 11.41
N PHE A 41 -1.71 -2.18 11.19
CA PHE A 41 -0.47 -1.52 11.62
C PHE A 41 -0.28 -1.59 13.15
N ALA A 42 -1.32 -1.29 13.93
CA ALA A 42 -1.27 -1.39 15.38
C ALA A 42 -1.01 -2.84 15.86
N VAL A 43 -1.68 -3.82 15.25
CA VAL A 43 -1.44 -5.25 15.55
C VAL A 43 -0.01 -5.65 15.20
N GLY A 44 0.53 -5.14 14.07
CA GLY A 44 1.92 -5.38 13.67
C GLY A 44 2.93 -4.85 14.69
N ILE A 45 2.70 -3.64 15.22
CA ILE A 45 3.53 -3.06 16.30
C ILE A 45 3.50 -3.95 17.56
N VAL A 46 2.30 -4.33 18.01
CA VAL A 46 2.14 -5.17 19.20
C VAL A 46 2.83 -6.52 19.00
N TYR A 47 2.60 -7.16 17.85
CA TYR A 47 3.22 -8.45 17.53
C TYR A 47 4.75 -8.36 17.52
N ALA A 48 5.32 -7.34 16.86
CA ALA A 48 6.76 -7.14 16.82
C ALA A 48 7.34 -6.95 18.23
N ASN A 49 6.72 -6.14 19.08
CA ASN A 49 7.18 -5.93 20.46
C ASN A 49 7.13 -7.21 21.30
N LEU A 50 6.13 -8.06 21.09
CA LEU A 50 6.01 -9.33 21.83
C LEU A 50 7.02 -10.37 21.36
N MET A 51 7.25 -10.47 20.05
CA MET A 51 8.14 -11.49 19.45
C MET A 51 9.61 -11.09 19.42
N THR A 52 9.91 -9.78 19.40
CA THR A 52 11.27 -9.29 19.15
C THR A 52 12.23 -9.57 20.31
N ARG A 53 11.73 -9.73 21.52
CA ARG A 53 12.63 -10.00 22.68
C ARG A 53 13.41 -11.32 22.58
N ASP A 54 12.82 -12.35 21.93
CA ASP A 54 13.42 -13.68 21.90
C ASP A 54 13.89 -14.16 20.52
N TYR A 55 13.32 -13.62 19.40
CA TYR A 55 13.52 -14.19 18.07
C TYR A 55 14.18 -13.26 17.05
N ILE A 56 13.95 -11.95 17.10
CA ILE A 56 14.39 -11.03 16.04
C ILE A 56 15.80 -10.46 16.34
N GLY A 57 16.24 -10.50 17.57
CA GLY A 57 17.55 -9.97 17.98
C GLY A 57 18.75 -10.62 17.28
N ASN A 58 18.62 -11.85 16.80
CA ASN A 58 19.73 -12.61 16.19
C ASN A 58 19.55 -12.92 14.68
N ILE A 59 18.38 -12.71 14.09
CA ILE A 59 18.07 -13.13 12.70
C ILE A 59 17.53 -11.98 11.85
N GLY A 60 17.57 -10.74 12.34
CA GLY A 60 16.92 -9.61 11.68
C GLY A 60 17.66 -9.12 10.43
N ILE A 61 16.88 -8.72 9.44
CA ILE A 61 17.31 -8.03 8.19
C ILE A 61 18.15 -6.77 8.51
N PHE A 62 18.02 -6.24 9.72
CA PHE A 62 18.75 -5.06 10.22
C PHE A 62 19.97 -5.40 11.07
N ASN A 63 20.53 -6.62 10.98
CA ASN A 63 21.76 -6.99 11.62
C ASN A 63 22.94 -6.34 10.86
N ASP A 64 23.95 -5.83 11.60
CA ASP A 64 25.16 -5.17 11.07
C ASP A 64 25.86 -6.00 9.98
N PHE A 65 25.91 -7.31 10.14
CA PHE A 65 26.49 -8.22 9.16
C PHE A 65 25.71 -8.18 7.83
N PHE A 66 24.40 -8.24 7.87
CA PHE A 66 23.56 -8.19 6.67
C PHE A 66 23.63 -6.83 5.98
N LEU A 67 23.64 -5.76 6.76
CA LEU A 67 23.75 -4.38 6.23
C LEU A 67 25.10 -4.13 5.56
N GLN A 68 26.20 -4.61 6.15
CA GLN A 68 27.54 -4.53 5.53
C GLN A 68 27.59 -5.35 4.23
N GLN A 69 27.05 -6.56 4.23
CA GLN A 69 27.00 -7.39 3.05
C GLN A 69 26.17 -6.75 1.93
N TYR A 70 25.03 -6.14 2.27
CA TYR A 70 24.19 -5.41 1.30
C TYR A 70 24.91 -4.23 0.66
N GLY A 71 25.75 -3.53 1.42
CA GLY A 71 26.57 -2.42 0.92
C GLY A 71 27.64 -2.83 -0.10
N MET A 72 28.04 -4.12 -0.14
CA MET A 72 29.09 -4.66 -1.01
C MET A 72 28.58 -5.47 -2.19
N VAL A 73 27.28 -5.76 -2.25
CA VAL A 73 26.68 -6.59 -3.31
C VAL A 73 26.63 -5.84 -4.64
N GLU A 74 27.26 -6.42 -5.67
CA GLU A 74 27.02 -6.03 -7.05
C GLU A 74 25.69 -6.64 -7.53
N ILE A 75 24.75 -5.78 -7.90
CA ILE A 75 23.41 -6.20 -8.30
C ILE A 75 23.38 -6.37 -9.81
N ASP A 76 23.14 -7.60 -10.28
CA ASP A 76 22.79 -7.82 -11.68
C ASP A 76 21.37 -7.31 -11.95
N MET A 77 21.28 -6.17 -12.65
CA MET A 77 20.03 -5.44 -12.85
C MET A 77 18.94 -6.21 -13.58
N PRO A 78 19.19 -6.97 -14.67
CA PRO A 78 18.18 -7.78 -15.35
C PRO A 78 17.55 -8.84 -14.46
N ASP A 79 18.37 -9.60 -13.73
CA ASP A 79 17.90 -10.65 -12.83
C ASP A 79 17.15 -10.07 -11.63
N TYR A 80 17.62 -8.96 -11.10
CA TYR A 80 16.97 -8.27 -10.00
C TYR A 80 15.60 -7.69 -10.39
N LEU A 81 15.47 -7.07 -11.56
CA LEU A 81 14.20 -6.60 -12.12
C LEU A 81 13.20 -7.74 -12.30
N TRP A 82 13.66 -8.88 -12.82
CA TRP A 82 12.81 -10.06 -13.02
C TRP A 82 12.31 -10.62 -11.68
N TYR A 83 13.19 -10.70 -10.70
CA TYR A 83 12.87 -11.12 -9.33
C TYR A 83 11.85 -10.18 -8.67
N LEU A 84 12.11 -8.87 -8.70
CA LEU A 84 11.18 -7.86 -8.17
C LEU A 84 9.83 -7.89 -8.88
N GLY A 85 9.83 -7.98 -10.20
CA GLY A 85 8.62 -8.06 -11.00
C GLY A 85 7.73 -9.22 -10.56
N ARG A 86 8.32 -10.41 -10.38
CA ARG A 86 7.61 -11.61 -9.93
C ARG A 86 7.00 -11.42 -8.54
N ILE A 87 7.73 -10.85 -7.60
CA ILE A 87 7.25 -10.62 -6.23
C ILE A 87 6.15 -9.56 -6.20
N ARG A 88 6.26 -8.49 -7.00
CA ARG A 88 5.31 -7.38 -7.01
C ARG A 88 4.04 -7.66 -7.81
N ILE A 89 4.13 -8.46 -8.85
CA ILE A 89 2.97 -8.86 -9.66
C ILE A 89 2.08 -9.85 -8.90
N LEU A 90 2.65 -10.76 -8.11
CA LEU A 90 1.90 -11.78 -7.39
C LEU A 90 0.77 -11.22 -6.51
N PRO A 91 1.00 -10.24 -5.60
CA PRO A 91 -0.07 -9.66 -4.79
C PRO A 91 -1.13 -8.93 -5.63
N VAL A 92 -0.73 -8.29 -6.73
CA VAL A 92 -1.67 -7.61 -7.65
C VAL A 92 -2.62 -8.61 -8.30
N VAL A 93 -2.06 -9.70 -8.82
CA VAL A 93 -2.85 -10.79 -9.45
C VAL A 93 -3.76 -11.45 -8.42
N LEU A 94 -3.26 -11.76 -7.22
CA LEU A 94 -4.07 -12.33 -6.15
C LEU A 94 -5.22 -11.39 -5.75
N LEU A 95 -4.94 -10.09 -5.56
CA LEU A 95 -5.96 -9.11 -5.24
C LEU A 95 -6.98 -8.97 -6.37
N ALA A 96 -6.55 -8.99 -7.63
CA ALA A 96 -7.43 -8.95 -8.78
C ALA A 96 -8.31 -10.21 -8.85
N MET A 97 -7.73 -11.41 -8.80
CA MET A 97 -8.46 -12.67 -8.87
C MET A 97 -9.48 -12.80 -7.74
N LEU A 98 -9.06 -12.57 -6.51
CA LEU A 98 -9.94 -12.67 -5.35
C LEU A 98 -10.94 -11.51 -5.28
N GLY A 99 -10.58 -10.33 -5.76
CA GLY A 99 -11.46 -9.16 -5.83
C GLY A 99 -12.63 -9.30 -6.81
N TYR A 100 -12.53 -10.16 -7.82
CA TYR A 100 -13.64 -10.50 -8.70
C TYR A 100 -14.63 -11.49 -8.06
N THR A 101 -14.32 -12.08 -6.91
CA THR A 101 -15.20 -13.00 -6.20
C THR A 101 -16.33 -12.27 -5.47
N ARG A 102 -17.31 -13.04 -4.98
CA ARG A 102 -18.42 -12.53 -4.17
C ARG A 102 -17.95 -11.85 -2.87
N PHE A 103 -16.78 -12.24 -2.36
CA PHE A 103 -16.21 -11.78 -1.08
C PHE A 103 -15.25 -10.60 -1.20
N ARG A 104 -15.26 -9.86 -2.30
CA ARG A 104 -14.35 -8.74 -2.61
C ARG A 104 -14.09 -7.75 -1.48
N ARG A 105 -15.12 -7.38 -0.70
CA ARG A 105 -14.96 -6.44 0.44
C ARG A 105 -14.10 -7.05 1.55
N VAL A 106 -14.33 -8.33 1.84
CA VAL A 106 -13.53 -9.07 2.82
C VAL A 106 -12.10 -9.21 2.34
N VAL A 107 -11.89 -9.54 1.09
CA VAL A 107 -10.55 -9.64 0.46
C VAL A 107 -9.80 -8.33 0.56
N VAL A 108 -10.44 -7.21 0.20
CA VAL A 108 -9.83 -5.88 0.30
C VAL A 108 -9.48 -5.53 1.75
N SER A 109 -10.40 -5.79 2.69
CA SER A 109 -10.15 -5.52 4.11
C SER A 109 -9.03 -6.38 4.67
N ALA A 110 -8.98 -7.67 4.31
CA ALA A 110 -7.90 -8.58 4.70
C ALA A 110 -6.55 -8.16 4.10
N PHE A 111 -6.55 -7.73 2.85
CA PHE A 111 -5.34 -7.22 2.19
C PHE A 111 -4.79 -5.96 2.87
N LEU A 112 -5.66 -5.00 3.22
CA LEU A 112 -5.27 -3.79 3.94
C LEU A 112 -4.76 -4.10 5.36
N LEU A 113 -5.42 -5.03 6.04
CA LEU A 113 -5.01 -5.47 7.37
C LEU A 113 -3.62 -6.15 7.32
N TRP A 114 -3.40 -7.02 6.32
CA TRP A 114 -2.13 -7.69 6.10
C TRP A 114 -0.99 -6.71 5.75
N THR A 115 -1.24 -5.78 4.83
CA THR A 115 -0.23 -4.77 4.45
C THR A 115 0.07 -3.82 5.60
N GLY A 116 -0.93 -3.40 6.36
CA GLY A 116 -0.75 -2.60 7.58
C GLY A 116 0.08 -3.35 8.62
N PHE A 117 -0.27 -4.63 8.88
CA PHE A 117 0.46 -5.49 9.79
C PHE A 117 1.95 -5.63 9.41
N SER A 118 2.22 -5.92 8.14
CA SER A 118 3.60 -6.06 7.64
C SER A 118 4.39 -4.75 7.79
N CYS A 119 3.77 -3.62 7.48
CA CYS A 119 4.39 -2.31 7.65
C CYS A 119 4.71 -2.01 9.12
N GLY A 120 3.74 -2.22 10.03
CA GLY A 120 3.94 -2.02 11.47
C GLY A 120 5.03 -2.92 12.04
N MET A 121 5.07 -4.19 11.61
CA MET A 121 6.08 -5.16 12.04
C MET A 121 7.48 -4.75 11.60
N ILE A 122 7.68 -4.39 10.32
CA ILE A 122 8.98 -4.00 9.77
C ILE A 122 9.48 -2.71 10.43
N MET A 123 8.63 -1.68 10.56
CA MET A 123 9.00 -0.42 11.19
C MET A 123 9.38 -0.61 12.66
N THR A 124 8.64 -1.43 13.40
CA THR A 124 8.95 -1.69 14.81
C THR A 124 10.23 -2.50 14.94
N ALA A 125 10.43 -3.52 14.10
CA ALA A 125 11.66 -4.32 14.12
C ALA A 125 12.90 -3.46 13.83
N SER A 126 12.84 -2.54 12.87
CA SER A 126 13.94 -1.63 12.56
C SER A 126 14.28 -0.70 13.73
N VAL A 127 13.26 -0.17 14.41
CA VAL A 127 13.45 0.68 15.60
C VAL A 127 14.04 -0.09 16.76
N LEU A 128 13.61 -1.32 16.99
CA LEU A 128 14.10 -2.16 18.09
C LEU A 128 15.56 -2.59 17.90
N GLN A 129 16.01 -2.76 16.65
CA GLN A 129 17.39 -3.17 16.36
C GLN A 129 18.37 -2.00 16.26
N MET A 130 17.99 -0.92 15.59
CA MET A 130 18.88 0.20 15.28
C MET A 130 18.39 1.55 15.84
N GLY A 131 17.33 1.57 16.63
CA GLY A 131 16.75 2.81 17.14
C GLY A 131 16.25 3.73 16.04
N ILE A 132 16.51 5.03 16.18
CA ILE A 132 16.08 6.07 15.22
C ILE A 132 16.74 5.87 13.85
N GLN A 133 17.97 5.40 13.80
CA GLN A 133 18.70 5.12 12.55
C GLN A 133 17.97 4.03 11.74
N GLY A 134 17.47 2.98 12.41
CA GLY A 134 16.67 1.93 11.78
C GLY A 134 15.36 2.46 11.19
N LEU A 135 14.69 3.39 11.88
CA LEU A 135 13.49 4.03 11.36
C LEU A 135 13.78 4.83 10.08
N ILE A 136 14.86 5.61 10.08
CA ILE A 136 15.28 6.39 8.92
C ILE A 136 15.63 5.46 7.76
N LEU A 137 16.39 4.38 8.02
CA LEU A 137 16.75 3.37 7.05
C LEU A 137 15.49 2.71 6.42
N CYS A 138 14.51 2.35 7.26
CA CYS A 138 13.25 1.80 6.81
C CYS A 138 12.48 2.78 5.92
N LEU A 139 12.40 4.05 6.29
CA LEU A 139 11.75 5.10 5.49
C LEU A 139 12.46 5.32 4.15
N ILE A 140 13.79 5.37 4.14
CA ILE A 140 14.58 5.48 2.90
C ILE A 140 14.35 4.27 2.02
N GLY A 141 14.35 3.06 2.60
CA GLY A 141 14.09 1.83 1.87
C GLY A 141 12.68 1.72 1.31
N MET A 142 11.69 2.37 1.90
CA MET A 142 10.31 2.39 1.42
C MET A 142 10.04 3.52 0.41
N THR A 143 10.67 4.66 0.53
CA THR A 143 10.53 5.79 -0.40
C THR A 143 11.63 5.74 -1.47
N PRO A 144 11.38 6.13 -2.72
CA PRO A 144 10.17 6.74 -3.28
C PRO A 144 9.17 5.75 -3.90
N HIS A 145 9.54 4.47 -4.10
CA HIS A 145 8.77 3.51 -4.88
C HIS A 145 7.38 3.18 -4.29
N MET A 146 7.26 3.18 -2.95
CA MET A 146 5.99 2.84 -2.27
C MET A 146 4.87 3.82 -2.59
N ILE A 147 5.15 5.09 -2.86
CA ILE A 147 4.15 6.09 -3.23
C ILE A 147 3.41 5.66 -4.50
N PHE A 148 4.16 5.17 -5.49
CA PHE A 148 3.59 4.69 -6.75
C PHE A 148 2.85 3.37 -6.59
N TYR A 149 3.38 2.44 -5.80
CA TYR A 149 2.66 1.21 -5.49
C TYR A 149 1.34 1.49 -4.77
N ILE A 150 1.35 2.35 -3.75
CA ILE A 150 0.14 2.74 -3.04
C ILE A 150 -0.89 3.34 -4.02
N ALA A 151 -0.49 4.23 -4.92
CA ALA A 151 -1.39 4.80 -5.92
C ALA A 151 -2.02 3.73 -6.82
N GLY A 152 -1.22 2.79 -7.33
CA GLY A 152 -1.69 1.66 -8.13
C GLY A 152 -2.66 0.74 -7.38
N TYR A 153 -2.31 0.35 -6.15
CA TYR A 153 -3.16 -0.48 -5.31
C TYR A 153 -4.46 0.23 -4.89
N LEU A 154 -4.41 1.55 -4.61
CA LEU A 154 -5.61 2.30 -4.26
C LEU A 154 -6.66 2.29 -5.37
N ILE A 155 -6.27 2.32 -6.65
CA ILE A 155 -7.20 2.22 -7.77
C ILE A 155 -7.94 0.87 -7.73
N LEU A 156 -7.22 -0.24 -7.52
CA LEU A 156 -7.79 -1.59 -7.43
C LEU A 156 -8.69 -1.75 -6.21
N ILE A 157 -8.18 -1.38 -5.04
CA ILE A 157 -8.88 -1.46 -3.75
C ILE A 157 -10.18 -0.67 -3.81
N TRP A 158 -10.12 0.57 -4.28
CA TRP A 158 -11.29 1.43 -4.40
C TRP A 158 -12.34 0.85 -5.33
N TYR A 159 -11.92 0.31 -6.48
CA TYR A 159 -12.83 -0.35 -7.42
C TYR A 159 -13.54 -1.55 -6.78
N PHE A 160 -12.80 -2.50 -6.21
CA PHE A 160 -13.39 -3.71 -5.63
C PHE A 160 -14.28 -3.40 -4.41
N TYR A 161 -13.93 -2.40 -3.62
CA TYR A 161 -14.72 -2.02 -2.46
C TYR A 161 -16.05 -1.32 -2.82
N THR A 162 -16.03 -0.49 -3.86
CA THR A 162 -17.20 0.31 -4.27
C THR A 162 -18.07 -0.36 -5.33
N TYR A 163 -17.66 -1.48 -5.88
CA TYR A 163 -18.46 -2.23 -6.85
C TYR A 163 -19.88 -2.57 -6.30
N PRO A 164 -20.96 -2.48 -7.09
CA PRO A 164 -21.04 -2.22 -8.53
C PRO A 164 -21.17 -0.74 -8.92
N VAL A 165 -21.07 0.19 -7.98
CA VAL A 165 -21.26 1.63 -8.21
C VAL A 165 -20.24 2.18 -9.22
N MET A 166 -18.98 1.77 -9.10
CA MET A 166 -17.93 2.13 -10.05
C MET A 166 -17.71 1.03 -11.09
N ARG A 167 -17.66 1.43 -12.37
CA ARG A 167 -17.30 0.55 -13.47
C ARG A 167 -15.78 0.59 -13.71
N TRP A 168 -15.22 -0.56 -14.08
CA TRP A 168 -13.84 -0.64 -14.56
C TRP A 168 -13.76 -0.11 -16.00
N ASN A 169 -12.73 0.65 -16.31
CA ASN A 169 -12.46 1.13 -17.66
C ASN A 169 -10.97 0.97 -18.01
N ALA A 170 -10.64 1.09 -19.30
CA ALA A 170 -9.27 0.98 -19.79
C ALA A 170 -8.32 1.99 -19.14
N GLN A 171 -8.79 3.20 -18.84
CA GLN A 171 -7.98 4.23 -18.17
C GLN A 171 -7.48 3.77 -16.80
N LYS A 172 -8.32 3.10 -15.99
CA LYS A 172 -7.92 2.56 -14.68
C LYS A 172 -6.89 1.46 -14.83
N THR A 173 -7.04 0.59 -15.85
CA THR A 173 -6.05 -0.44 -16.17
C THR A 173 -4.70 0.18 -16.51
N VAL A 174 -4.68 1.12 -17.44
CA VAL A 174 -3.45 1.81 -17.87
C VAL A 174 -2.81 2.54 -16.70
N SER A 175 -3.59 3.29 -15.92
CA SER A 175 -3.06 4.01 -14.74
C SER A 175 -2.48 3.05 -13.70
N THR A 176 -3.15 1.93 -13.41
CA THR A 176 -2.64 0.93 -12.45
C THR A 176 -1.33 0.33 -12.93
N ILE A 177 -1.25 -0.10 -14.21
CA ILE A 177 -0.04 -0.67 -14.79
C ILE A 177 1.09 0.36 -14.78
N LEU A 178 0.80 1.61 -15.16
CA LEU A 178 1.78 2.69 -15.18
C LEU A 178 2.37 2.96 -13.79
N PHE A 179 1.52 3.10 -12.77
CA PHE A 179 1.99 3.31 -11.40
C PHE A 179 2.82 2.15 -10.88
N LEU A 180 2.40 0.90 -11.14
CA LEU A 180 3.16 -0.27 -10.73
C LEU A 180 4.51 -0.38 -11.47
N ALA A 181 4.54 -0.06 -12.77
CA ALA A 181 5.77 -0.06 -13.56
C ALA A 181 6.77 1.02 -13.09
N ILE A 182 6.29 2.25 -12.83
CA ILE A 182 7.12 3.32 -12.28
C ILE A 182 7.66 2.91 -10.91
N GLY A 183 6.80 2.36 -10.04
CA GLY A 183 7.21 1.85 -8.73
C GLY A 183 8.31 0.80 -8.83
N LEU A 184 8.18 -0.16 -9.78
CA LEU A 184 9.16 -1.21 -10.01
C LEU A 184 10.52 -0.66 -10.47
N VAL A 185 10.51 0.29 -11.40
CA VAL A 185 11.75 0.95 -11.89
C VAL A 185 12.42 1.72 -10.76
N LEU A 186 11.66 2.47 -9.98
CA LEU A 186 12.23 3.20 -8.84
C LEU A 186 12.78 2.26 -7.76
N GLU A 187 12.10 1.15 -7.49
CA GLU A 187 12.57 0.13 -6.54
C GLU A 187 13.87 -0.52 -7.03
N ALA A 188 13.99 -0.81 -8.34
CA ALA A 188 15.15 -1.47 -8.88
C ALA A 188 16.38 -0.57 -8.98
N TYR A 189 16.22 0.67 -9.40
CA TYR A 189 17.35 1.55 -9.71
C TYR A 189 17.64 2.58 -8.62
N VAL A 190 16.62 3.19 -8.04
CA VAL A 190 16.79 4.30 -7.10
C VAL A 190 16.98 3.79 -5.67
N ASN A 191 16.22 2.78 -5.28
CA ASN A 191 16.23 2.29 -3.91
C ASN A 191 17.61 1.73 -3.48
N PRO A 192 18.32 0.89 -4.26
CA PRO A 192 19.64 0.40 -3.87
C PRO A 192 20.67 1.52 -3.70
N ILE A 193 20.63 2.54 -4.56
CA ILE A 193 21.54 3.70 -4.47
C ILE A 193 21.30 4.48 -3.17
N LEU A 194 20.03 4.74 -2.83
CA LEU A 194 19.68 5.46 -1.61
C LEU A 194 20.06 4.66 -0.36
N MET A 195 19.79 3.37 -0.35
CA MET A 195 20.13 2.48 0.76
C MET A 195 21.63 2.37 0.97
N GLN A 196 22.41 2.12 -0.09
CA GLN A 196 23.86 2.06 -0.01
C GLN A 196 24.49 3.41 0.38
N GLY A 197 23.91 4.52 -0.15
CA GLY A 197 24.35 5.87 0.23
C GLY A 197 24.14 6.14 1.72
N PHE A 198 23.01 5.75 2.28
CA PHE A 198 22.71 5.92 3.70
C PHE A 198 23.58 5.01 4.59
N LEU A 199 23.77 3.74 4.20
CA LEU A 199 24.59 2.81 4.95
C LEU A 199 26.06 3.24 5.08
N LYS A 200 26.58 4.00 4.11
CA LYS A 200 27.94 4.59 4.21
C LYS A 200 28.04 5.74 5.22
N THR A 201 26.94 6.26 5.70
CA THR A 201 26.88 7.34 6.69
C THR A 201 26.63 6.85 8.11
N LEU A 202 26.31 5.57 8.28
CA LEU A 202 26.13 4.89 9.57
C LEU A 202 27.48 4.38 10.10
#